data_6c1634200131cc5ac63d6d16777bbfc8
#
_entry.id   6c1634200131cc5ac63d6d16777bbfc8
#
_cell.length_a   1.000
_cell.length_b   1.000
_cell.length_c   1.000
_cell.angle_alpha   90.00
_cell.angle_beta   90.00
_cell.angle_gamma   90.00
#
_symmetry.space_group_name_H-M   'P 1'
#
loop_
_entity.id
_entity.type
_entity.pdbx_description
1 polymer ?
#
loop_
_entity_poly.entity_id
_entity_poly.type
_entity_poly.pdbx_seq_one_letter_code
_entity_poly.pdbx_strand_id
1 'polypeptide(L)'
;MDEKRNSQVPDPERGSDRQSQDTSTTADVDAITSIHQTEDRRSVQDKENGDMFPPRNDGPPPPPNGGYGWVCTACVATINAHTWGLNSSYGVFLAHYLANDTFPGSSSLDYAFVGSLSISCALLISPIATVLVREIGTKPTLLLGVVLETISLICASFAYKIWHLFLTQGVLFGLGMGFLFVPSVGIVPQWFTTRRSLANGFSAAGSGLGGLLYSL
;
A
#
# COMPACT_ATOMS: atom_id res chain seq x y z
N MET A 1 -8.55 -49.52 62.79
CA MET A 1 -7.27 -50.19 62.54
C MET A 1 -7.04 -50.16 61.05
N ASP A 2 -6.12 -49.40 60.50
CA ASP A 2 -4.91 -48.70 60.93
C ASP A 2 -4.71 -47.41 60.12
N GLU A 3 -4.41 -46.40 60.85
CA GLU A 3 -4.07 -45.04 60.35
C GLU A 3 -2.62 -45.07 59.90
N LYS A 4 -2.36 -44.88 58.60
CA LYS A 4 -1.03 -44.57 58.08
C LYS A 4 -0.87 -43.07 57.87
N ARG A 5 -0.32 -42.41 58.87
CA ARG A 5 0.22 -41.08 58.89
C ARG A 5 1.40 -41.00 57.89
N ASN A 6 1.22 -40.30 56.78
CA ASN A 6 2.27 -39.98 55.81
C ASN A 6 2.93 -38.69 56.20
N SER A 7 4.09 -38.76 56.84
CA SER A 7 4.95 -37.63 57.18
C SER A 7 5.70 -37.19 55.94
N GLN A 8 5.24 -36.10 55.34
CA GLN A 8 5.92 -35.43 54.22
C GLN A 8 7.08 -34.61 54.77
N VAL A 9 8.31 -35.00 54.47
CA VAL A 9 9.56 -34.27 54.73
C VAL A 9 9.59 -33.09 53.79
N PRO A 10 9.81 -31.85 54.25
CA PRO A 10 9.93 -30.69 53.37
C PRO A 10 11.25 -30.75 52.59
N ASP A 11 11.15 -30.63 51.28
CA ASP A 11 12.27 -30.56 50.34
C ASP A 11 12.98 -29.21 50.44
N PRO A 12 14.25 -29.14 50.83
CA PRO A 12 14.98 -27.88 51.03
C PRO A 12 15.30 -27.13 49.74
N GLU A 13 15.23 -27.76 48.55
CA GLU A 13 15.54 -27.12 47.28
C GLU A 13 14.42 -26.22 46.76
N ARG A 14 13.17 -26.41 47.19
CA ARG A 14 12.02 -25.62 46.73
C ARG A 14 11.95 -24.19 47.32
N GLY A 15 12.69 -23.94 48.38
CA GLY A 15 12.77 -22.64 49.05
C GLY A 15 13.74 -21.65 48.39
N SER A 16 14.81 -22.19 47.78
CA SER A 16 15.87 -21.39 47.14
C SER A 16 15.42 -20.74 45.82
N ASP A 17 14.64 -21.49 45.02
CA ASP A 17 14.20 -20.99 43.69
C ASP A 17 13.10 -19.92 43.77
N ARG A 18 12.26 -19.95 44.82
CA ARG A 18 11.26 -18.92 45.04
C ARG A 18 11.88 -17.57 45.49
N GLN A 19 12.91 -17.64 46.31
CA GLN A 19 13.56 -16.42 46.81
C GLN A 19 14.41 -15.73 45.72
N SER A 20 14.95 -16.48 44.75
CA SER A 20 15.67 -15.94 43.60
C SER A 20 14.72 -15.33 42.55
N GLN A 21 13.51 -15.89 42.40
CA GLN A 21 12.50 -15.35 41.47
C GLN A 21 11.87 -14.05 41.98
N ASP A 22 11.59 -13.96 43.30
CA ASP A 22 11.02 -12.73 43.88
C ASP A 22 12.00 -11.55 43.86
N THR A 23 13.32 -11.83 43.99
CA THR A 23 14.35 -10.78 43.94
C THR A 23 14.60 -10.26 42.55
N SER A 24 14.46 -11.11 41.50
CA SER A 24 14.58 -10.67 40.11
C SER A 24 13.37 -9.83 39.66
N THR A 25 12.17 -10.22 40.10
CA THR A 25 10.94 -9.49 39.76
C THR A 25 10.87 -8.11 40.42
N THR A 26 11.33 -7.96 41.67
CA THR A 26 11.38 -6.65 42.34
C THR A 26 12.42 -5.73 41.71
N ALA A 27 13.59 -6.24 41.33
CA ALA A 27 14.61 -5.48 40.63
C ALA A 27 14.17 -4.95 39.27
N ASP A 28 13.41 -5.77 38.51
CA ASP A 28 12.84 -5.37 37.23
C ASP A 28 11.74 -4.29 37.38
N VAL A 29 10.90 -4.40 38.41
CA VAL A 29 9.86 -3.39 38.70
C VAL A 29 10.49 -2.08 39.12
N ASP A 30 11.53 -2.11 39.96
CA ASP A 30 12.26 -0.91 40.38
C ASP A 30 12.99 -0.23 39.20
N ALA A 31 13.56 -1.03 38.29
CA ALA A 31 14.16 -0.54 37.06
C ALA A 31 13.14 0.14 36.13
N ILE A 32 11.97 -0.48 35.92
CA ILE A 32 10.89 0.10 35.10
C ILE A 32 10.35 1.38 35.74
N THR A 33 10.19 1.39 37.07
CA THR A 33 9.71 2.57 37.81
C THR A 33 10.73 3.72 37.73
N SER A 34 12.02 3.44 37.81
CA SER A 34 13.09 4.44 37.67
C SER A 34 13.16 5.03 36.25
N ILE A 35 12.94 4.22 35.22
CA ILE A 35 12.87 4.69 33.83
C ILE A 35 11.67 5.62 33.65
N HIS A 36 10.51 5.24 34.16
CA HIS A 36 9.29 6.07 34.06
C HIS A 36 9.41 7.38 34.78
N GLN A 37 10.04 7.41 35.96
CA GLN A 37 10.33 8.66 36.70
C GLN A 37 11.35 9.54 35.98
N THR A 38 12.29 8.95 35.26
CA THR A 38 13.28 9.67 34.46
C THR A 38 12.69 10.31 33.22
N GLU A 39 11.77 9.60 32.54
CA GLU A 39 11.00 10.11 31.41
C GLU A 39 10.05 11.24 31.84
N ASP A 40 9.37 11.08 32.97
CA ASP A 40 8.46 12.10 33.48
C ASP A 40 9.21 13.38 33.91
N ARG A 41 10.38 13.25 34.52
CA ARG A 41 11.28 14.40 34.83
C ARG A 41 11.80 15.09 33.57
N ARG A 42 12.15 14.31 32.52
CA ARG A 42 12.55 14.89 31.22
C ARG A 42 11.40 15.63 30.58
N SER A 43 10.20 15.08 30.57
CA SER A 43 9.03 15.71 29.98
C SER A 43 8.62 17.00 30.68
N VAL A 44 8.84 17.10 32.03
CA VAL A 44 8.62 18.31 32.81
C VAL A 44 9.72 19.34 32.54
N GLN A 45 10.98 18.91 32.46
CA GLN A 45 12.12 19.76 32.15
C GLN A 45 12.08 20.31 30.72
N ASP A 46 11.62 19.49 29.75
CA ASP A 46 11.42 19.92 28.37
C ASP A 46 10.26 20.92 28.24
N LYS A 47 9.23 20.83 29.10
CA LYS A 47 8.16 21.84 29.18
C LYS A 47 8.66 23.13 29.79
N GLU A 48 9.46 23.08 30.82
CA GLU A 48 10.00 24.28 31.50
C GLU A 48 11.05 24.99 30.62
N ASN A 49 11.85 24.24 29.86
CA ASN A 49 12.80 24.80 28.90
C ASN A 49 12.13 25.20 27.57
N GLY A 50 10.96 24.62 27.22
CA GLY A 50 10.21 24.93 26.00
C GLY A 50 9.63 26.34 25.98
N ASP A 51 9.39 26.93 27.16
CA ASP A 51 8.89 28.30 27.26
C ASP A 51 9.99 29.36 27.00
N MET A 52 11.27 28.98 27.01
CA MET A 52 12.39 29.86 26.80
C MET A 52 12.86 29.97 25.34
N PHE A 53 12.48 29.02 24.49
CA PHE A 53 12.77 29.08 23.06
C PHE A 53 11.47 28.83 22.26
N PRO A 54 11.12 29.72 21.30
CA PRO A 54 10.00 29.42 20.42
C PRO A 54 10.25 28.05 19.75
N PRO A 55 9.22 27.20 19.59
CA PRO A 55 9.38 25.90 18.96
C PRO A 55 10.05 26.09 17.61
N ARG A 56 11.26 25.55 17.47
CA ARG A 56 12.00 25.58 16.21
C ARG A 56 11.28 24.68 15.23
N ASN A 57 10.45 25.31 14.42
CA ASN A 57 9.68 24.64 13.36
C ASN A 57 10.63 24.31 12.19
N ASP A 58 11.60 23.43 12.43
CA ASP A 58 12.58 22.98 11.42
C ASP A 58 11.99 21.90 10.49
N GLY A 59 10.70 21.57 10.63
CA GLY A 59 9.96 20.66 9.75
C GLY A 59 9.42 21.40 8.52
N PRO A 60 9.26 20.70 7.39
CA PRO A 60 8.55 21.27 6.25
C PRO A 60 7.15 21.74 6.68
N PRO A 61 6.65 22.86 6.13
CA PRO A 61 5.36 23.40 6.52
C PRO A 61 4.27 22.33 6.34
N PRO A 62 3.30 22.24 7.27
CA PRO A 62 2.25 21.25 7.19
C PRO A 62 1.48 21.41 5.87
N PRO A 63 1.07 20.31 5.23
CA PRO A 63 0.35 20.38 3.96
C PRO A 63 -0.94 21.21 4.08
N PRO A 64 -1.31 21.96 3.04
CA PRO A 64 -2.35 22.98 3.09
C PRO A 64 -3.78 22.45 3.33
N ASN A 65 -4.00 21.14 3.38
CA ASN A 65 -5.31 20.49 3.64
C ASN A 65 -6.49 20.96 2.77
N GLY A 66 -6.21 21.47 1.56
CA GLY A 66 -7.26 21.98 0.67
C GLY A 66 -6.71 22.67 -0.58
N GLY A 67 -7.53 23.48 -1.21
CA GLY A 67 -7.16 24.25 -2.41
C GLY A 67 -6.71 23.35 -3.57
N TYR A 68 -5.49 23.55 -4.02
CA TYR A 68 -4.91 22.80 -5.16
C TYR A 68 -4.80 21.29 -4.90
N GLY A 69 -4.77 20.84 -3.63
CA GLY A 69 -4.80 19.42 -3.27
C GLY A 69 -6.02 18.67 -3.84
N TRP A 70 -7.18 19.31 -3.95
CA TRP A 70 -8.37 18.70 -4.57
C TRP A 70 -8.20 18.53 -6.08
N VAL A 71 -7.50 19.45 -6.75
CA VAL A 71 -7.16 19.30 -8.18
C VAL A 71 -6.25 18.08 -8.36
N CYS A 72 -5.22 17.95 -7.53
CA CYS A 72 -4.34 16.77 -7.54
C CYS A 72 -5.13 15.47 -7.30
N THR A 73 -6.09 15.48 -6.37
CA THR A 73 -6.97 14.33 -6.09
C THR A 73 -7.83 13.97 -7.31
N ALA A 74 -8.40 14.97 -8.00
CA ALA A 74 -9.16 14.75 -9.23
C ALA A 74 -8.28 14.19 -10.37
N CYS A 75 -7.05 14.68 -10.52
CA CYS A 75 -6.10 14.12 -11.48
C CYS A 75 -5.77 12.65 -11.16
N VAL A 76 -5.54 12.33 -9.89
CA VAL A 76 -5.28 10.94 -9.47
C VAL A 76 -6.53 10.06 -9.68
N ALA A 77 -7.73 10.56 -9.43
CA ALA A 77 -8.98 9.87 -9.75
C ALA A 77 -9.09 9.57 -11.25
N THR A 78 -8.71 10.53 -12.11
CA THR A 78 -8.68 10.33 -13.57
C THR A 78 -7.65 9.27 -13.98
N ILE A 79 -6.46 9.28 -13.40
CA ILE A 79 -5.46 8.23 -13.64
C ILE A 79 -6.03 6.87 -13.23
N ASN A 80 -6.65 6.76 -12.07
CA ASN A 80 -7.28 5.51 -11.61
C ASN A 80 -8.43 5.08 -12.52
N ALA A 81 -9.18 6.01 -13.10
CA ALA A 81 -10.24 5.70 -14.06
C ALA A 81 -9.67 5.06 -15.33
N HIS A 82 -8.54 5.55 -15.83
CA HIS A 82 -7.92 5.01 -17.04
C HIS A 82 -7.15 3.70 -16.77
N THR A 83 -6.47 3.56 -15.66
CA THR A 83 -5.69 2.36 -15.32
C THR A 83 -6.61 1.22 -14.82
N TRP A 84 -7.14 1.36 -13.62
CA TRP A 84 -7.99 0.34 -13.00
C TRP A 84 -9.37 0.24 -13.64
N GLY A 85 -9.91 1.35 -14.19
CA GLY A 85 -11.17 1.36 -14.92
C GLY A 85 -11.10 0.51 -16.19
N LEU A 86 -10.07 0.68 -17.01
CA LEU A 86 -9.83 -0.17 -18.20
C LEU A 86 -9.62 -1.63 -17.81
N ASN A 87 -8.86 -1.88 -16.74
CA ASN A 87 -8.63 -3.25 -16.28
C ASN A 87 -9.94 -3.92 -15.81
N SER A 88 -10.82 -3.21 -15.09
CA SER A 88 -12.09 -3.77 -14.64
C SER A 88 -13.10 -3.99 -15.77
N SER A 89 -13.03 -3.19 -16.85
CA SER A 89 -13.86 -3.39 -18.03
C SER A 89 -13.36 -4.52 -18.95
N TYR A 90 -12.21 -5.12 -18.65
CA TYR A 90 -11.67 -6.25 -19.43
C TYR A 90 -12.66 -7.42 -19.58
N GLY A 91 -13.52 -7.62 -18.59
CA GLY A 91 -14.60 -8.63 -18.67
C GLY A 91 -15.56 -8.43 -19.84
N VAL A 92 -15.81 -7.20 -20.27
CA VAL A 92 -16.65 -6.88 -21.44
C VAL A 92 -15.90 -7.25 -22.73
N PHE A 93 -14.61 -6.92 -22.81
CA PHE A 93 -13.77 -7.34 -23.94
C PHE A 93 -13.66 -8.86 -24.03
N LEU A 94 -13.51 -9.53 -22.89
CA LEU A 94 -13.51 -10.99 -22.79
C LEU A 94 -14.81 -11.59 -23.34
N ALA A 95 -15.98 -11.06 -22.95
CA ALA A 95 -17.27 -11.53 -23.44
C ALA A 95 -17.38 -11.35 -24.95
N HIS A 96 -16.91 -10.22 -25.49
CA HIS A 96 -16.89 -9.96 -26.93
C HIS A 96 -15.98 -10.94 -27.69
N TYR A 97 -14.78 -11.21 -27.19
CA TYR A 97 -13.83 -12.14 -27.82
C TYR A 97 -14.36 -13.57 -27.84
N LEU A 98 -15.03 -14.01 -26.76
CA LEU A 98 -15.65 -15.33 -26.69
C LEU A 98 -16.89 -15.46 -27.59
N ALA A 99 -17.72 -14.41 -27.63
CA ALA A 99 -18.93 -14.42 -28.45
C ALA A 99 -18.65 -14.48 -29.96
N ASN A 100 -17.55 -13.85 -30.41
CA ASN A 100 -17.18 -13.76 -31.82
C ASN A 100 -16.09 -14.77 -32.24
N ASP A 101 -15.66 -15.67 -31.34
CA ASP A 101 -14.56 -16.64 -31.60
C ASP A 101 -13.35 -15.95 -32.27
N THR A 102 -12.99 -14.76 -31.78
CA THR A 102 -12.02 -13.88 -32.41
C THR A 102 -10.63 -14.52 -32.54
N PHE A 103 -10.28 -15.41 -31.61
CA PHE A 103 -9.03 -16.17 -31.64
C PHE A 103 -9.35 -17.68 -31.61
N PRO A 104 -9.49 -18.37 -32.77
CA PRO A 104 -9.86 -19.77 -32.86
C PRO A 104 -8.91 -20.67 -32.05
N GLY A 105 -9.46 -21.53 -31.21
CA GLY A 105 -8.70 -22.44 -30.36
C GLY A 105 -8.27 -21.90 -29.04
N SER A 106 -8.65 -20.65 -28.70
CA SER A 106 -8.38 -20.06 -27.38
C SER A 106 -9.47 -20.42 -26.38
N SER A 107 -9.08 -20.78 -25.18
CA SER A 107 -10.01 -21.10 -24.09
C SER A 107 -10.34 -19.86 -23.24
N SER A 108 -11.45 -19.90 -22.51
CA SER A 108 -11.81 -18.88 -21.52
C SER A 108 -10.70 -18.66 -20.49
N LEU A 109 -9.92 -19.71 -20.19
CA LEU A 109 -8.78 -19.63 -19.28
C LEU A 109 -7.64 -18.76 -19.84
N ASP A 110 -7.37 -18.83 -21.13
CA ASP A 110 -6.28 -18.05 -21.74
C ASP A 110 -6.54 -16.54 -21.58
N TYR A 111 -7.78 -16.13 -21.79
CA TYR A 111 -8.18 -14.74 -21.59
C TYR A 111 -8.14 -14.32 -20.12
N ALA A 112 -8.55 -15.20 -19.20
CA ALA A 112 -8.43 -14.93 -17.76
C ALA A 112 -6.96 -14.74 -17.34
N PHE A 113 -6.04 -15.50 -17.95
CA PHE A 113 -4.60 -15.32 -17.73
C PHE A 113 -4.09 -13.96 -18.23
N VAL A 114 -4.58 -13.45 -19.37
CA VAL A 114 -4.21 -12.11 -19.86
C VAL A 114 -4.57 -11.04 -18.83
N GLY A 115 -5.79 -11.05 -18.31
CA GLY A 115 -6.23 -10.08 -17.28
C GLY A 115 -5.45 -10.20 -15.96
N SER A 116 -5.16 -11.43 -15.52
CA SER A 116 -4.37 -11.67 -14.30
C SER A 116 -2.91 -11.26 -14.48
N LEU A 117 -2.36 -11.45 -15.66
CA LEU A 117 -0.98 -11.11 -16.00
C LEU A 117 -0.75 -9.60 -15.93
N SER A 118 -1.72 -8.78 -16.36
CA SER A 118 -1.62 -7.32 -16.29
C SER A 118 -1.49 -6.84 -14.85
N ILE A 119 -2.29 -7.37 -13.93
CA ILE A 119 -2.21 -7.04 -12.50
C ILE A 119 -0.87 -7.52 -11.91
N SER A 120 -0.46 -8.73 -12.24
CA SER A 120 0.81 -9.29 -11.77
C SER A 120 2.01 -8.47 -12.21
N CYS A 121 2.05 -8.05 -13.48
CA CYS A 121 3.09 -7.19 -14.02
C CYS A 121 3.09 -5.80 -13.37
N ALA A 122 1.90 -5.22 -13.10
CA ALA A 122 1.78 -3.93 -12.43
C ALA A 122 2.35 -3.97 -11.00
N LEU A 123 2.10 -5.06 -10.26
CA LEU A 123 2.66 -5.26 -8.92
C LEU A 123 4.17 -5.55 -8.96
N LEU A 124 4.61 -6.35 -9.92
CA LEU A 124 6.03 -6.71 -10.06
C LEU A 124 6.90 -5.51 -10.41
N ILE A 125 6.41 -4.58 -11.23
CA ILE A 125 7.14 -3.36 -11.62
C ILE A 125 7.14 -2.29 -10.51
N SER A 126 6.30 -2.41 -9.50
CA SER A 126 6.12 -1.43 -8.43
C SER A 126 7.42 -1.00 -7.73
N PRO A 127 8.35 -1.90 -7.35
CA PRO A 127 9.63 -1.50 -6.77
C PRO A 127 10.48 -0.65 -7.74
N ILE A 128 10.49 -1.02 -9.02
CA ILE A 128 11.24 -0.30 -10.06
C ILE A 128 10.61 1.09 -10.28
N ALA A 129 9.29 1.17 -10.34
CA ALA A 129 8.57 2.44 -10.43
C ALA A 129 8.89 3.37 -9.24
N THR A 130 8.98 2.81 -8.03
CA THR A 130 9.36 3.57 -6.83
C THR A 130 10.78 4.13 -6.91
N VAL A 131 11.74 3.32 -7.36
CA VAL A 131 13.13 3.77 -7.58
C VAL A 131 13.16 4.85 -8.66
N LEU A 132 12.44 4.66 -9.76
CA LEU A 132 12.40 5.62 -10.86
C LEU A 132 11.83 6.98 -10.41
N VAL A 133 10.79 6.98 -9.58
CA VAL A 133 10.24 8.21 -8.97
C VAL A 133 11.28 8.94 -8.12
N ARG A 134 12.14 8.21 -7.42
CA ARG A 134 13.19 8.80 -6.58
C ARG A 134 14.33 9.38 -7.40
N GLU A 135 14.73 8.74 -8.49
CA GLU A 135 15.90 9.13 -9.31
C GLU A 135 15.55 10.21 -10.33
N ILE A 136 14.47 10.07 -11.09
CA ILE A 136 14.10 10.99 -12.17
C ILE A 136 12.84 11.80 -11.89
N GLY A 137 12.13 11.49 -10.80
CA GLY A 137 10.97 12.24 -10.36
C GLY A 137 9.62 11.68 -10.84
N THR A 138 8.54 12.21 -10.25
CA THR A 138 7.17 11.74 -10.48
C THR A 138 6.66 11.98 -11.89
N LYS A 139 6.92 13.17 -12.46
CA LYS A 139 6.39 13.58 -13.77
C LYS A 139 6.88 12.69 -14.93
N PRO A 140 8.19 12.45 -15.11
CA PRO A 140 8.67 11.59 -16.19
C PRO A 140 8.24 10.13 -16.02
N THR A 141 8.13 9.65 -14.79
CA THR A 141 7.64 8.30 -14.51
C THR A 141 6.17 8.13 -14.90
N LEU A 142 5.32 9.10 -14.59
CA LEU A 142 3.92 9.12 -15.04
C LEU A 142 3.82 9.18 -16.57
N LEU A 143 4.63 10.04 -17.23
CA LEU A 143 4.64 10.14 -18.68
C LEU A 143 5.05 8.82 -19.35
N LEU A 144 6.06 8.14 -18.81
CA LEU A 144 6.45 6.80 -19.25
C LEU A 144 5.29 5.82 -19.16
N GLY A 145 4.57 5.83 -18.03
CA GLY A 145 3.38 4.99 -17.83
C GLY A 145 2.29 5.24 -18.87
N VAL A 146 1.95 6.53 -19.15
CA VAL A 146 0.96 6.91 -20.17
C VAL A 146 1.38 6.41 -21.55
N VAL A 147 2.64 6.60 -21.93
CA VAL A 147 3.15 6.15 -23.24
C VAL A 147 3.06 4.63 -23.37
N LEU A 148 3.47 3.87 -22.35
CA LEU A 148 3.41 2.41 -22.37
C LEU A 148 1.96 1.90 -22.45
N GLU A 149 1.05 2.47 -21.66
CA GLU A 149 -0.36 2.08 -21.66
C GLU A 149 -1.02 2.39 -23.01
N THR A 150 -0.75 3.56 -23.58
CA THR A 150 -1.26 3.96 -24.90
C THR A 150 -0.74 3.04 -26.01
N ILE A 151 0.56 2.77 -26.04
CA ILE A 151 1.17 1.85 -27.01
C ILE A 151 0.58 0.45 -26.86
N SER A 152 0.38 -0.01 -25.64
CA SER A 152 -0.25 -1.30 -25.36
C SER A 152 -1.61 -1.45 -26.02
N LEU A 153 -2.50 -0.47 -25.85
CA LEU A 153 -3.84 -0.48 -26.45
C LEU A 153 -3.80 -0.41 -27.96
N ILE A 154 -2.90 0.41 -28.53
CA ILE A 154 -2.71 0.48 -29.99
C ILE A 154 -2.23 -0.87 -30.52
N CYS A 155 -1.21 -1.47 -29.89
CA CYS A 155 -0.70 -2.78 -30.30
C CYS A 155 -1.74 -3.89 -30.15
N ALA A 156 -2.58 -3.83 -29.10
CA ALA A 156 -3.67 -4.79 -28.91
C ALA A 156 -4.69 -4.76 -30.05
N SER A 157 -4.92 -3.58 -30.67
CA SER A 157 -5.81 -3.43 -31.83
C SER A 157 -5.33 -4.20 -33.07
N PHE A 158 -4.02 -4.48 -33.15
CA PHE A 158 -3.41 -5.25 -34.26
C PHE A 158 -3.15 -6.72 -33.86
N ALA A 159 -3.73 -7.22 -32.78
CA ALA A 159 -3.55 -8.58 -32.33
C ALA A 159 -4.34 -9.57 -33.21
N TYR A 160 -3.62 -10.46 -33.88
CA TYR A 160 -4.21 -11.56 -34.70
C TYR A 160 -4.16 -12.92 -34.01
N LYS A 161 -3.43 -13.04 -32.92
CA LYS A 161 -3.26 -14.28 -32.13
C LYS A 161 -3.36 -13.97 -30.65
N ILE A 162 -3.84 -14.93 -29.89
CA ILE A 162 -3.96 -14.82 -28.43
C ILE A 162 -2.60 -14.44 -27.77
N TRP A 163 -1.49 -14.93 -28.30
CA TRP A 163 -0.15 -14.61 -27.84
C TRP A 163 0.20 -13.11 -27.93
N HIS A 164 -0.29 -12.42 -28.96
CA HIS A 164 -0.13 -10.96 -29.04
C HIS A 164 -0.87 -10.25 -27.90
N LEU A 165 -2.03 -10.78 -27.52
CA LEU A 165 -2.81 -10.23 -26.40
C LEU A 165 -2.07 -10.39 -25.07
N PHE A 166 -1.42 -11.52 -24.83
CA PHE A 166 -0.58 -11.72 -23.63
C PHE A 166 0.52 -10.67 -23.55
N LEU A 167 1.17 -10.37 -24.65
CA LEU A 167 2.29 -9.43 -24.68
C LEU A 167 1.82 -7.98 -24.54
N THR A 168 0.75 -7.63 -25.25
CA THR A 168 0.22 -6.25 -25.29
C THR A 168 -0.63 -5.96 -24.07
N GLN A 169 -1.76 -6.62 -23.90
CA GLN A 169 -2.69 -6.36 -22.79
C GLN A 169 -2.24 -6.97 -21.45
N GLY A 170 -1.49 -8.08 -21.49
CA GLY A 170 -0.94 -8.67 -20.27
C GLY A 170 0.28 -7.91 -19.77
N VAL A 171 1.38 -7.98 -20.50
CA VAL A 171 2.67 -7.46 -20.04
C VAL A 171 2.76 -5.95 -20.19
N LEU A 172 2.61 -5.43 -21.42
CA LEU A 172 2.87 -4.02 -21.72
C LEU A 172 1.88 -3.09 -21.00
N PHE A 173 0.60 -3.45 -20.99
CA PHE A 173 -0.43 -2.73 -20.24
C PHE A 173 -0.14 -2.76 -18.73
N GLY A 174 0.20 -3.93 -18.17
CA GLY A 174 0.53 -4.07 -16.76
C GLY A 174 1.73 -3.21 -16.34
N LEU A 175 2.78 -3.14 -17.16
CA LEU A 175 3.92 -2.26 -16.91
C LEU A 175 3.50 -0.79 -16.91
N GLY A 176 2.72 -0.35 -17.91
CA GLY A 176 2.19 1.02 -17.99
C GLY A 176 1.36 1.38 -16.76
N MET A 177 0.43 0.50 -16.40
CA MET A 177 -0.42 0.63 -15.21
C MET A 177 0.40 0.77 -13.93
N GLY A 178 1.48 -0.02 -13.75
CA GLY A 178 2.35 0.06 -12.58
C GLY A 178 3.08 1.40 -12.48
N PHE A 179 3.61 1.92 -13.61
CA PHE A 179 4.27 3.22 -13.65
C PHE A 179 3.30 4.40 -13.47
N LEU A 180 2.01 4.25 -13.73
CA LEU A 180 1.00 5.26 -13.46
C LEU A 180 0.49 5.20 -12.02
N PHE A 181 0.17 4.00 -11.53
CA PHE A 181 -0.47 3.82 -10.24
C PHE A 181 0.46 4.14 -9.06
N VAL A 182 1.69 3.63 -9.06
CA VAL A 182 2.62 3.79 -7.95
C VAL A 182 2.93 5.26 -7.62
N PRO A 183 3.31 6.10 -8.61
CA PRO A 183 3.53 7.51 -8.34
C PRO A 183 2.26 8.26 -7.92
N SER A 184 1.10 7.91 -8.51
CA SER A 184 -0.16 8.61 -8.26
C SER A 184 -0.66 8.45 -6.83
N VAL A 185 -0.53 7.25 -6.24
CA VAL A 185 -0.90 6.98 -4.84
C VAL A 185 -0.11 7.85 -3.86
N GLY A 186 1.16 8.14 -4.17
CA GLY A 186 2.02 8.97 -3.34
C GLY A 186 1.71 10.47 -3.35
N ILE A 187 0.96 10.97 -4.34
CA ILE A 187 0.67 12.41 -4.48
C ILE A 187 -0.35 12.89 -3.46
N VAL A 188 -1.47 12.17 -3.29
CA VAL A 188 -2.59 12.60 -2.44
C VAL A 188 -2.17 12.83 -0.97
N PRO A 189 -1.39 11.92 -0.35
CA PRO A 189 -0.94 12.11 1.03
C PRO A 189 -0.07 13.34 1.28
N GLN A 190 0.57 13.89 0.25
CA GLN A 190 1.43 15.06 0.38
C GLN A 190 0.63 16.37 0.54
N TRP A 191 -0.64 16.37 0.13
CA TRP A 191 -1.53 17.54 0.18
C TRP A 191 -2.49 17.54 1.35
N PHE A 192 -2.73 16.38 1.99
CA PHE A 192 -3.70 16.24 3.05
C PHE A 192 -3.12 15.52 4.27
N THR A 193 -3.35 16.09 5.44
CA THR A 193 -3.13 15.45 6.74
C THR A 193 -4.45 15.05 7.39
N THR A 194 -5.37 16.02 7.57
CA THR A 194 -6.63 15.82 8.30
C THR A 194 -7.69 15.09 7.49
N ARG A 195 -7.77 15.35 6.17
CA ARG A 195 -8.79 14.78 5.26
C ARG A 195 -8.23 13.73 4.31
N ARG A 196 -7.14 13.09 4.70
CA ARG A 196 -6.40 12.13 3.87
C ARG A 196 -7.25 10.94 3.41
N SER A 197 -8.07 10.37 4.31
CA SER A 197 -8.96 9.24 4.00
C SER A 197 -10.03 9.61 2.98
N LEU A 198 -10.62 10.81 3.10
CA LEU A 198 -11.61 11.30 2.16
C LEU A 198 -11.00 11.51 0.77
N ALA A 199 -9.84 12.15 0.67
CA ALA A 199 -9.14 12.39 -0.58
C ALA A 199 -8.73 11.07 -1.27
N ASN A 200 -8.22 10.10 -0.51
CA ASN A 200 -7.90 8.78 -1.03
C ASN A 200 -9.16 8.02 -1.51
N GLY A 201 -10.26 8.09 -0.76
CA GLY A 201 -11.54 7.50 -1.16
C GLY A 201 -12.07 8.09 -2.47
N PHE A 202 -11.98 9.42 -2.64
CA PHE A 202 -12.36 10.09 -3.88
C PHE A 202 -11.46 9.67 -5.06
N SER A 203 -10.15 9.57 -4.83
CA SER A 203 -9.21 9.08 -5.85
C SER A 203 -9.50 7.63 -6.26
N ALA A 204 -9.84 6.77 -5.31
CA ALA A 204 -10.18 5.37 -5.56
C ALA A 204 -11.54 5.23 -6.28
N ALA A 205 -12.51 6.10 -6.00
CA ALA A 205 -13.80 6.11 -6.71
C ALA A 205 -13.65 6.33 -8.22
N GLY A 206 -12.56 6.96 -8.65
CA GLY A 206 -12.20 7.11 -10.05
C GLY A 206 -12.15 5.77 -10.80
N SER A 207 -11.63 4.71 -10.18
CA SER A 207 -11.56 3.38 -10.80
C SER A 207 -12.94 2.79 -11.11
N GLY A 208 -13.89 2.95 -10.19
CA GLY A 208 -15.27 2.50 -10.37
C GLY A 208 -15.99 3.28 -11.48
N LEU A 209 -15.84 4.61 -11.49
CA LEU A 209 -16.40 5.46 -12.54
C LEU A 209 -15.78 5.14 -13.91
N GLY A 210 -14.47 4.89 -13.96
CA GLY A 210 -13.79 4.47 -15.18
C GLY A 210 -14.29 3.11 -15.67
N GLY A 211 -14.40 2.12 -14.77
CA GLY A 211 -14.95 0.81 -15.11
C GLY A 211 -16.36 0.89 -15.70
N LEU A 212 -17.23 1.71 -15.11
CA LEU A 212 -18.57 1.96 -15.63
C LEU A 212 -18.54 2.61 -17.02
N LEU A 213 -17.71 3.66 -17.19
CA LEU A 213 -17.61 4.40 -18.46
C LEU A 213 -17.11 3.53 -19.61
N TYR A 214 -16.12 2.67 -19.36
CA TYR A 214 -15.54 1.79 -20.38
C TYR A 214 -16.34 0.51 -20.64
N SER A 215 -17.31 0.18 -19.78
CA SER A 215 -18.20 -0.98 -19.95
C SER A 215 -19.52 -0.64 -20.67
N LEU A 216 -19.83 0.63 -20.89
CA LEU A 216 -20.98 1.14 -21.62
C LEU A 216 -20.70 1.19 -23.13
#